data_827dc5d79a4c84ccacb0523aa312337a
#
_entry.id   827dc5d79a4c84ccacb0523aa312337a
#
_cell.length_a   1.000
_cell.length_b   1.000
_cell.length_c   1.000
_cell.angle_alpha   90.00
_cell.angle_beta   90.00
_cell.angle_gamma   90.00
#
_symmetry.space_group_name_H-M   'P 1'
#
loop_
_entity.id
_entity.type
_entity.pdbx_description
1 polymer ?
#
loop_
_entity_poly.entity_id
_entity_poly.type
_entity_poly.pdbx_seq_one_letter_code
_entity_poly.pdbx_strand_id
1 'polypeptide(L)'
;MEEIEIKFAVKDTKIITEKLGKLGFGVTVGRHLEKNYLLDDHDGNLQKAGTVLRIRKTPSGRTLTYKGPISAASKLKHREEIECRIEDADILLPMFEQSGFKIRTEYSKHRTVFEKNGFEISLDETEAGNYLEVEGPSDADITKLGEKLGYSETDFVRRTYAELIGEKRSG
;
A
#
# COMPACT_ATOMS: atom_id res chain seq x y z
N MET A 1 3.37 -14.94 -0.58
CA MET A 1 4.70 -14.33 -0.88
C MET A 1 5.03 -13.43 0.28
N GLU A 2 6.29 -13.30 0.68
CA GLU A 2 6.69 -12.32 1.70
C GLU A 2 6.86 -10.95 1.03
N GLU A 3 6.19 -9.94 1.56
CA GLU A 3 6.29 -8.53 1.15
C GLU A 3 7.21 -7.81 2.15
N ILE A 4 8.21 -7.09 1.64
CA ILE A 4 9.10 -6.24 2.45
C ILE A 4 8.96 -4.83 1.92
N GLU A 5 8.35 -3.95 2.71
CA GLU A 5 8.08 -2.57 2.29
C GLU A 5 8.37 -1.54 3.38
N ILE A 6 8.60 -0.31 2.95
CA ILE A 6 8.55 0.88 3.78
C ILE A 6 7.84 2.02 3.06
N LYS A 7 7.27 2.95 3.85
CA LYS A 7 6.59 4.14 3.35
C LYS A 7 7.30 5.39 3.86
N PHE A 8 7.39 6.40 2.99
CA PHE A 8 7.89 7.74 3.29
C PHE A 8 6.86 8.80 2.93
N ALA A 9 6.74 9.86 3.72
CA ALA A 9 5.94 11.02 3.33
C ALA A 9 6.67 11.83 2.24
N VAL A 10 5.94 12.25 1.22
CA VAL A 10 6.45 13.00 0.08
C VAL A 10 5.89 14.41 0.09
N LYS A 11 6.75 15.42 0.17
CA LYS A 11 6.34 16.83 0.12
C LYS A 11 6.08 17.31 -1.30
N ASP A 12 6.92 16.89 -2.24
CA ASP A 12 6.86 17.29 -3.65
C ASP A 12 7.01 16.04 -4.56
N THR A 13 5.93 15.70 -5.24
CA THR A 13 5.88 14.54 -6.13
C THR A 13 6.75 14.70 -7.37
N LYS A 14 6.97 15.94 -7.85
CA LYS A 14 7.82 16.19 -9.02
C LYS A 14 9.29 15.93 -8.69
N ILE A 15 9.75 16.45 -7.53
CA ILE A 15 11.13 16.24 -7.08
C ILE A 15 11.44 14.76 -6.91
N ILE A 16 10.53 14.00 -6.29
CA ILE A 16 10.77 12.55 -6.09
C ILE A 16 10.74 11.77 -7.41
N THR A 17 9.85 12.13 -8.33
CA THR A 17 9.81 11.54 -9.68
C THR A 17 11.10 11.79 -10.46
N GLU A 18 11.65 13.03 -10.40
CA GLU A 18 12.92 13.35 -11.02
C GLU A 18 14.09 12.56 -10.42
N LYS A 19 14.11 12.40 -9.07
CA LYS A 19 15.13 11.60 -8.39
C LYS A 19 15.06 10.13 -8.84
N LEU A 20 13.86 9.54 -8.91
CA LEU A 20 13.66 8.18 -9.39
C LEU A 20 14.15 8.02 -10.83
N GLY A 21 13.83 8.97 -11.71
CA GLY A 21 14.32 8.99 -13.08
C GLY A 21 15.85 9.05 -13.17
N LYS A 22 16.51 9.90 -12.36
CA LYS A 22 17.99 9.98 -12.28
C LYS A 22 18.63 8.68 -11.77
N LEU A 23 17.92 7.93 -10.93
CA LEU A 23 18.35 6.60 -10.49
C LEU A 23 18.03 5.51 -11.51
N GLY A 24 17.38 5.86 -12.63
CA GLY A 24 17.05 4.98 -13.74
C GLY A 24 15.80 4.13 -13.51
N PHE A 25 14.91 4.51 -12.60
CA PHE A 25 13.60 3.88 -12.48
C PHE A 25 12.69 4.34 -13.61
N GLY A 26 12.06 3.40 -14.30
CA GLY A 26 11.06 3.66 -15.32
C GLY A 26 9.65 3.57 -14.76
N VAL A 27 8.72 4.37 -15.28
CA VAL A 27 7.29 4.21 -15.01
C VAL A 27 6.78 2.96 -15.71
N THR A 28 6.31 1.98 -14.95
CA THR A 28 5.70 0.73 -15.48
C THR A 28 4.18 0.81 -15.50
N VAL A 29 3.58 1.52 -14.52
CA VAL A 29 2.15 1.83 -14.52
C VAL A 29 1.98 3.33 -14.30
N GLY A 30 1.39 4.01 -15.29
CA GLY A 30 1.09 5.43 -15.22
C GLY A 30 0.08 5.77 -14.11
N ARG A 31 -0.01 7.06 -13.76
CA ARG A 31 -0.91 7.56 -12.73
C ARG A 31 -2.35 7.10 -12.98
N HIS A 32 -2.89 6.33 -12.04
CA HIS A 32 -4.25 5.78 -12.11
C HIS A 32 -4.94 5.83 -10.76
N LEU A 33 -6.27 5.77 -10.78
CA LEU A 33 -7.09 5.75 -9.57
C LEU A 33 -7.20 4.32 -9.05
N GLU A 34 -6.92 4.13 -7.77
CA GLU A 34 -7.23 2.92 -7.00
C GLU A 34 -8.34 3.20 -5.99
N LYS A 35 -9.36 2.34 -5.97
CA LYS A 35 -10.37 2.29 -4.91
C LYS A 35 -10.16 1.05 -4.08
N ASN A 36 -10.07 1.22 -2.77
CA ASN A 36 -9.75 0.15 -1.84
C ASN A 36 -10.87 0.00 -0.81
N TYR A 37 -11.33 -1.25 -0.65
CA TYR A 37 -12.36 -1.65 0.31
C TYR A 37 -11.74 -2.64 1.28
N LEU A 38 -11.59 -2.23 2.54
CA LEU A 38 -11.09 -3.09 3.61
C LEU A 38 -12.26 -3.76 4.30
N LEU A 39 -12.24 -5.07 4.32
CA LEU A 39 -13.28 -5.91 4.89
C LEU A 39 -12.87 -6.42 6.27
N ASP A 40 -13.84 -6.52 7.17
CA ASP A 40 -13.68 -7.17 8.46
C ASP A 40 -15.03 -7.73 8.91
N ASP A 41 -15.03 -8.64 9.87
CA ASP A 41 -16.25 -9.09 10.50
C ASP A 41 -16.87 -8.02 11.42
N HIS A 42 -18.02 -8.34 12.00
CA HIS A 42 -18.72 -7.40 12.87
C HIS A 42 -17.88 -6.96 14.07
N ASP A 43 -17.05 -7.84 14.59
CA ASP A 43 -16.25 -7.61 15.80
C ASP A 43 -14.89 -6.96 15.51
N GLY A 44 -14.48 -6.87 14.24
CA GLY A 44 -13.18 -6.31 13.85
C GLY A 44 -12.02 -7.27 14.16
N ASN A 45 -12.24 -8.57 14.00
CA ASN A 45 -11.24 -9.57 14.37
C ASN A 45 -10.02 -9.57 13.46
N LEU A 46 -10.16 -9.25 12.17
CA LEU A 46 -9.03 -9.12 11.28
C LEU A 46 -8.13 -7.96 11.71
N GLN A 47 -8.70 -6.80 12.01
CA GLN A 47 -7.96 -5.64 12.49
C GLN A 47 -7.26 -5.94 13.82
N LYS A 48 -7.93 -6.60 14.77
CA LYS A 48 -7.33 -7.01 16.07
C LYS A 48 -6.18 -7.99 15.88
N ALA A 49 -6.27 -8.86 14.89
CA ALA A 49 -5.21 -9.81 14.53
C ALA A 49 -4.06 -9.17 13.74
N GLY A 50 -4.17 -7.88 13.36
CA GLY A 50 -3.20 -7.20 12.52
C GLY A 50 -3.21 -7.64 11.06
N THR A 51 -4.29 -8.31 10.62
CA THR A 51 -4.47 -8.80 9.26
C THR A 51 -5.36 -7.86 8.45
N VAL A 52 -5.27 -7.93 7.13
CA VAL A 52 -6.06 -7.11 6.21
C VAL A 52 -6.66 -8.00 5.13
N LEU A 53 -7.97 -7.87 4.91
CA LEU A 53 -8.66 -8.40 3.74
C LEU A 53 -9.12 -7.22 2.89
N ARG A 54 -8.64 -7.11 1.65
CA ARG A 54 -8.85 -5.94 0.79
C ARG A 54 -9.37 -6.34 -0.58
N ILE A 55 -10.40 -5.67 -1.04
CA ILE A 55 -10.76 -5.62 -2.46
C ILE A 55 -10.26 -4.31 -3.03
N ARG A 56 -9.49 -4.37 -4.13
CA ARG A 56 -8.98 -3.21 -4.87
C ARG A 56 -9.60 -3.19 -6.26
N LYS A 57 -10.05 -2.00 -6.68
CA LYS A 57 -10.50 -1.72 -8.05
C LYS A 57 -9.56 -0.70 -8.69
N THR A 58 -9.06 -1.03 -9.88
CA THR A 58 -8.25 -0.16 -10.74
C THR A 58 -8.81 -0.15 -12.15
N PRO A 59 -8.36 0.76 -13.04
CA PRO A 59 -8.75 0.72 -14.45
C PRO A 59 -8.33 -0.58 -15.16
N SER A 60 -7.24 -1.23 -14.71
CA SER A 60 -6.68 -2.45 -15.30
C SER A 60 -7.26 -3.75 -14.74
N GLY A 61 -8.04 -3.68 -13.66
CA GLY A 61 -8.62 -4.89 -13.07
C GLY A 61 -9.00 -4.76 -11.60
N ARG A 62 -9.28 -5.88 -11.01
CA ARG A 62 -9.72 -5.98 -9.62
C ARG A 62 -8.97 -7.11 -8.94
N THR A 63 -8.60 -6.91 -7.68
CA THR A 63 -7.90 -7.92 -6.89
C THR A 63 -8.52 -8.08 -5.51
N LEU A 64 -8.45 -9.30 -5.01
CA LEU A 64 -8.68 -9.64 -3.61
C LEU A 64 -7.35 -9.98 -2.98
N THR A 65 -7.00 -9.28 -1.91
CA THR A 65 -5.72 -9.40 -1.22
C THR A 65 -5.95 -9.74 0.25
N TYR A 66 -5.27 -10.76 0.73
CA TYR A 66 -5.07 -11.01 2.17
C TYR A 66 -3.65 -10.59 2.53
N LYS A 67 -3.52 -9.84 3.62
CA LYS A 67 -2.22 -9.49 4.20
C LYS A 67 -2.17 -9.97 5.64
N GLY A 68 -1.15 -10.77 5.96
CA GLY A 68 -0.88 -11.27 7.32
C GLY A 68 -0.46 -10.18 8.29
N PRO A 69 -0.25 -10.52 9.58
CA PRO A 69 0.24 -9.58 10.57
C PRO A 69 1.66 -9.14 10.23
N ILE A 70 1.98 -7.88 10.59
CA ILE A 70 3.33 -7.34 10.39
C ILE A 70 4.28 -7.99 11.40
N SER A 71 5.42 -8.51 10.93
CA SER A 71 6.48 -9.02 11.79
C SER A 71 7.05 -7.91 12.67
N ALA A 72 7.23 -8.21 13.95
CA ALA A 72 7.89 -7.29 14.89
C ALA A 72 9.42 -7.35 14.82
N ALA A 73 9.99 -8.27 14.03
CA ALA A 73 11.43 -8.52 13.98
C ALA A 73 12.21 -7.47 13.17
N SER A 74 11.53 -6.64 12.38
CA SER A 74 12.17 -5.63 11.53
C SER A 74 11.56 -4.24 11.75
N LYS A 75 12.35 -3.20 11.42
CA LYS A 75 11.87 -1.82 11.31
C LYS A 75 11.02 -1.61 10.06
N LEU A 76 11.24 -2.38 9.02
CA LEU A 76 10.42 -2.42 7.81
C LEU A 76 9.19 -3.32 8.05
N LYS A 77 8.19 -3.20 7.20
CA LYS A 77 7.03 -4.07 7.24
C LYS A 77 7.35 -5.36 6.48
N HIS A 78 7.37 -6.45 7.21
CA HIS A 78 7.44 -7.80 6.69
C HIS A 78 6.13 -8.50 6.98
N ARG A 79 5.47 -9.00 5.96
CA ARG A 79 4.23 -9.78 6.12
C ARG A 79 3.97 -10.69 4.93
N GLU A 80 3.21 -11.73 5.18
CA GLU A 80 2.66 -12.55 4.11
C GLU A 80 1.63 -11.76 3.31
N GLU A 81 1.71 -11.85 1.97
CA GLU A 81 0.68 -11.38 1.07
C GLU A 81 0.23 -12.49 0.14
N ILE A 82 -1.10 -12.65 0.03
CA ILE A 82 -1.75 -13.54 -0.92
C ILE A 82 -2.74 -12.69 -1.72
N GLU A 83 -2.52 -12.60 -3.02
CA GLU A 83 -3.38 -11.83 -3.91
C GLU A 83 -3.88 -12.70 -5.07
N CYS A 84 -5.14 -12.49 -5.46
CA CYS A 84 -5.70 -13.06 -6.66
C CYS A 84 -6.51 -12.02 -7.44
N ARG A 85 -6.54 -12.18 -8.76
CA ARG A 85 -7.45 -11.40 -9.61
C ARG A 85 -8.88 -11.88 -9.42
N ILE A 86 -9.82 -10.96 -9.43
CA ILE A 86 -11.26 -11.22 -9.40
C ILE A 86 -11.92 -10.55 -10.60
N GLU A 87 -12.94 -11.19 -11.15
CA GLU A 87 -13.64 -10.67 -12.33
C GLU A 87 -14.58 -9.52 -11.96
N ASP A 88 -15.37 -9.70 -10.90
CA ASP A 88 -16.37 -8.73 -10.49
C ASP A 88 -16.37 -8.50 -8.98
N ALA A 89 -15.92 -7.31 -8.58
CA ALA A 89 -15.93 -6.90 -7.18
C ALA A 89 -17.34 -6.51 -6.69
N ASP A 90 -18.24 -6.10 -7.60
CA ASP A 90 -19.60 -5.68 -7.23
C ASP A 90 -20.50 -6.88 -6.95
N ILE A 91 -20.14 -8.06 -7.48
CA ILE A 91 -20.74 -9.34 -7.08
C ILE A 91 -20.09 -9.87 -5.79
N LEU A 92 -18.77 -9.77 -5.67
CA LEU A 92 -18.04 -10.36 -4.55
C LEU A 92 -18.31 -9.64 -3.22
N LEU A 93 -18.43 -8.31 -3.24
CA LEU A 93 -18.71 -7.53 -2.02
C LEU A 93 -20.02 -7.97 -1.32
N PRO A 94 -21.18 -8.09 -2.00
CA PRO A 94 -22.39 -8.62 -1.38
C PRO A 94 -22.25 -10.06 -0.85
N MET A 95 -21.42 -10.90 -1.49
CA MET A 95 -21.18 -12.26 -0.99
C MET A 95 -20.45 -12.22 0.36
N PHE A 96 -19.45 -11.34 0.52
CA PHE A 96 -18.78 -11.12 1.80
C PHE A 96 -19.75 -10.58 2.85
N GLU A 97 -20.61 -9.64 2.49
CA GLU A 97 -21.63 -9.10 3.42
C GLU A 97 -22.58 -10.18 3.91
N GLN A 98 -23.09 -11.04 3.03
CA GLN A 98 -23.93 -12.19 3.41
C GLN A 98 -23.17 -13.23 4.25
N SER A 99 -21.84 -13.27 4.14
CA SER A 99 -20.97 -14.16 4.90
C SER A 99 -20.49 -13.56 6.25
N GLY A 100 -21.06 -12.41 6.66
CA GLY A 100 -20.76 -11.79 7.95
C GLY A 100 -19.62 -10.79 7.95
N PHE A 101 -19.05 -10.47 6.80
CA PHE A 101 -18.08 -9.38 6.65
C PHE A 101 -18.78 -8.08 6.29
N LYS A 102 -18.12 -6.96 6.52
CA LYS A 102 -18.57 -5.64 6.08
C LYS A 102 -17.38 -4.77 5.64
N ILE A 103 -17.65 -3.79 4.83
CA ILE A 103 -16.67 -2.75 4.51
C ILE A 103 -16.47 -1.90 5.77
N ARG A 104 -15.28 -1.96 6.36
CA ARG A 104 -14.88 -1.16 7.52
C ARG A 104 -14.30 0.18 7.11
N THR A 105 -13.54 0.17 6.03
CA THR A 105 -12.86 1.36 5.54
C THR A 105 -12.87 1.34 4.02
N GLU A 106 -13.24 2.48 3.44
CA GLU A 106 -13.10 2.74 2.02
C GLU A 106 -12.20 3.96 1.83
N TYR A 107 -11.23 3.85 0.92
CA TYR A 107 -10.40 4.98 0.52
C TYR A 107 -9.95 4.85 -0.92
N SER A 108 -9.62 6.00 -1.50
CA SER A 108 -9.05 6.08 -2.85
C SER A 108 -7.70 6.77 -2.81
N LYS A 109 -6.86 6.43 -3.78
CA LYS A 109 -5.58 7.09 -4.03
C LYS A 109 -5.30 7.11 -5.53
N HIS A 110 -4.49 8.05 -5.98
CA HIS A 110 -3.85 7.91 -7.27
C HIS A 110 -2.47 7.31 -7.07
N ARG A 111 -2.14 6.31 -7.89
CA ARG A 111 -0.86 5.59 -7.81
C ARG A 111 -0.12 5.69 -9.14
N THR A 112 1.18 5.92 -9.07
CA THR A 112 2.13 5.73 -10.17
C THR A 112 3.16 4.69 -9.73
N VAL A 113 3.43 3.68 -10.57
CA VAL A 113 4.37 2.60 -10.24
C VAL A 113 5.64 2.75 -11.06
N PHE A 114 6.77 2.57 -10.40
CA PHE A 114 8.11 2.56 -10.98
C PHE A 114 8.80 1.25 -10.61
N GLU A 115 9.51 0.66 -11.56
CA GLU A 115 10.23 -0.58 -11.30
C GLU A 115 11.67 -0.52 -11.77
N LYS A 116 12.56 -1.19 -11.04
CA LYS A 116 13.95 -1.44 -11.43
C LYS A 116 14.60 -2.48 -10.55
N ASN A 117 15.25 -3.46 -11.14
CA ASN A 117 16.14 -4.42 -10.46
C ASN A 117 15.52 -5.09 -9.21
N GLY A 118 14.28 -5.52 -9.31
CA GLY A 118 13.57 -6.18 -8.20
C GLY A 118 12.98 -5.23 -7.15
N PHE A 119 13.04 -3.91 -7.38
CA PHE A 119 12.30 -2.93 -6.62
C PHE A 119 11.01 -2.56 -7.34
N GLU A 120 9.92 -2.49 -6.59
CA GLU A 120 8.70 -1.76 -6.97
C GLU A 120 8.56 -0.53 -6.08
N ILE A 121 8.35 0.63 -6.71
CA ILE A 121 8.15 1.89 -6.01
C ILE A 121 6.81 2.45 -6.41
N SER A 122 5.96 2.67 -5.43
CA SER A 122 4.64 3.26 -5.63
C SER A 122 4.60 4.69 -5.09
N LEU A 123 4.37 5.66 -5.98
CA LEU A 123 4.06 7.03 -5.59
C LEU A 123 2.55 7.17 -5.46
N ASP A 124 2.09 7.37 -4.23
CA ASP A 124 0.70 7.43 -3.85
C ASP A 124 0.28 8.85 -3.45
N GLU A 125 -0.75 9.36 -4.11
CA GLU A 125 -1.40 10.64 -3.79
C GLU A 125 -2.74 10.34 -3.13
N THR A 126 -2.90 10.72 -1.86
CA THR A 126 -4.08 10.44 -1.04
C THR A 126 -4.64 11.72 -0.43
N GLU A 127 -5.84 11.65 0.15
CA GLU A 127 -6.39 12.76 0.92
C GLU A 127 -5.59 13.09 2.19
N ALA A 128 -4.81 12.13 2.71
CA ALA A 128 -3.94 12.33 3.88
C ALA A 128 -2.55 12.89 3.52
N GLY A 129 -2.24 13.03 2.23
CA GLY A 129 -0.95 13.48 1.71
C GLY A 129 -0.39 12.54 0.67
N ASN A 130 0.84 12.82 0.25
CA ASN A 130 1.55 12.01 -0.73
C ASN A 130 2.57 11.12 -0.03
N TYR A 131 2.72 9.90 -0.54
CA TYR A 131 3.61 8.90 0.04
C TYR A 131 4.35 8.15 -1.05
N LEU A 132 5.56 7.68 -0.71
CA LEU A 132 6.35 6.77 -1.51
C LEU A 132 6.42 5.44 -0.76
N GLU A 133 5.84 4.38 -1.31
CA GLU A 133 6.08 3.01 -0.85
C GLU A 133 7.23 2.43 -1.65
N VAL A 134 8.18 1.84 -0.96
CA VAL A 134 9.35 1.17 -1.55
C VAL A 134 9.30 -0.28 -1.11
N GLU A 135 9.06 -1.16 -2.06
CA GLU A 135 9.16 -2.60 -1.92
C GLU A 135 10.44 -3.09 -2.58
N GLY A 136 11.10 -4.09 -1.99
CA GLY A 136 12.36 -4.56 -2.51
C GLY A 136 12.80 -5.89 -1.90
N PRO A 137 13.98 -6.40 -2.35
CA PRO A 137 14.43 -7.74 -2.04
C PRO A 137 14.92 -7.95 -0.60
N SER A 138 15.32 -6.86 0.09
CA SER A 138 15.81 -6.94 1.47
C SER A 138 15.72 -5.60 2.19
N ASP A 139 15.72 -5.64 3.53
CA ASP A 139 15.76 -4.45 4.40
C ASP A 139 16.93 -3.54 4.06
N ALA A 140 18.12 -4.13 3.85
CA ALA A 140 19.33 -3.38 3.57
C ALA A 140 19.26 -2.64 2.22
N ASP A 141 18.70 -3.29 1.19
CA ASP A 141 18.56 -2.70 -0.13
C ASP A 141 17.51 -1.58 -0.14
N ILE A 142 16.38 -1.78 0.55
CA ILE A 142 15.31 -0.78 0.70
C ILE A 142 15.83 0.43 1.47
N THR A 143 16.53 0.23 2.59
CA THR A 143 17.13 1.31 3.39
C THR A 143 18.11 2.12 2.56
N LYS A 144 19.04 1.45 1.87
CA LYS A 144 20.02 2.11 0.99
C LYS A 144 19.37 2.89 -0.16
N LEU A 145 18.26 2.41 -0.71
CA LEU A 145 17.51 3.15 -1.72
C LEU A 145 16.84 4.37 -1.10
N GLY A 146 16.24 4.23 0.09
CA GLY A 146 15.66 5.34 0.85
C GLY A 146 16.67 6.47 1.06
N GLU A 147 17.89 6.12 1.50
CA GLU A 147 19.00 7.10 1.68
C GLU A 147 19.34 7.83 0.39
N LYS A 148 19.44 7.13 -0.75
CA LYS A 148 19.68 7.74 -2.07
C LYS A 148 18.56 8.71 -2.48
N LEU A 149 17.34 8.45 -2.06
CA LEU A 149 16.20 9.33 -2.28
C LEU A 149 16.16 10.51 -1.31
N GLY A 150 17.01 10.49 -0.26
CA GLY A 150 17.15 11.55 0.75
C GLY A 150 16.28 11.32 1.99
N TYR A 151 15.92 10.09 2.27
CA TYR A 151 15.20 9.67 3.48
C TYR A 151 16.13 8.92 4.44
N SER A 152 15.77 8.93 5.71
CA SER A 152 16.44 8.19 6.78
C SER A 152 15.42 7.31 7.51
N GLU A 153 15.87 6.48 8.44
CA GLU A 153 15.01 5.65 9.27
C GLU A 153 13.98 6.45 10.09
N THR A 154 14.30 7.71 10.43
CA THR A 154 13.37 8.58 11.16
C THR A 154 12.20 9.07 10.32
N ASP A 155 12.29 8.93 8.99
CA ASP A 155 11.24 9.29 8.04
C ASP A 155 10.26 8.13 7.75
N PHE A 156 10.47 6.97 8.38
CA PHE A 156 9.64 5.78 8.19
C PHE A 156 8.20 5.98 8.67
N VAL A 157 7.23 5.86 7.76
CA VAL A 157 5.80 5.90 8.07
C VAL A 157 5.28 4.48 8.16
N ARG A 158 5.11 3.97 9.38
CA ARG A 158 4.64 2.59 9.63
C ARG A 158 3.11 2.45 9.54
N ARG A 159 2.37 3.56 9.65
CA ARG A 159 0.91 3.58 9.59
C ARG A 159 0.38 3.15 8.23
N THR A 160 -0.74 2.48 8.23
CA THR A 160 -1.49 2.11 7.01
C THR A 160 -2.21 3.33 6.43
N TYR A 161 -2.63 3.26 5.16
CA TYR A 161 -3.45 4.32 4.58
C TYR A 161 -4.79 4.48 5.28
N ALA A 162 -5.39 3.39 5.74
CA ALA A 162 -6.63 3.43 6.51
C ALA A 162 -6.50 4.26 7.80
N GLU A 163 -5.38 4.08 8.52
CA GLU A 163 -5.08 4.87 9.72
C GLU A 163 -4.80 6.34 9.40
N LEU A 164 -3.93 6.61 8.42
CA LEU A 164 -3.58 7.97 8.00
C LEU A 164 -4.80 8.78 7.55
N ILE A 165 -5.67 8.15 6.76
CA ILE A 165 -6.88 8.76 6.22
C ILE A 165 -7.94 8.90 7.34
N GLY A 166 -8.07 7.91 8.22
CA GLY A 166 -8.96 7.95 9.37
C GLY A 166 -8.65 9.11 10.31
N GLU A 167 -7.38 9.33 10.63
CA GLU A 167 -6.92 10.48 11.42
C GLU A 167 -7.27 11.81 10.75
N LYS A 168 -7.03 11.93 9.44
CA LYS A 168 -7.34 13.12 8.66
C LYS A 168 -8.84 13.46 8.67
N ARG A 169 -9.71 12.44 8.62
CA ARG A 169 -11.17 12.62 8.64
C ARG A 169 -11.72 12.94 10.03
N SER A 170 -10.97 12.62 11.08
CA SER A 170 -11.39 12.80 12.49
C SER A 170 -10.91 14.11 13.11
N GLY A 171 -9.98 14.83 12.49
CA GLY A 171 -9.42 16.10 12.95
C GLY A 171 -9.95 17.26 12.12
#